data_17d84668a14fc9362d1fa8a23d167aa0
#
_entry.id   17d84668a14fc9362d1fa8a23d167aa0
#
_cell.length_a   1.000
_cell.length_b   1.000
_cell.length_c   1.000
_cell.angle_alpha   90.00
_cell.angle_beta   90.00
_cell.angle_gamma   90.00
#
_symmetry.space_group_name_H-M   'P 1'
#
loop_
_entity.id
_entity.type
_entity.pdbx_description
1 polymer ?
#
loop_
_entity_poly.entity_id
_entity_poly.type
_entity_poly.pdbx_seq_one_letter_code
_entity_poly.pdbx_strand_id
1 'polypeptide(L)'
;MNHFLKYFLLSLVITITSCKQNHEKDLLDSENDSLEIIDIEYTIPIILSEEFKNKNKISGWSNYNLVESNILVLANSINSFINDDDHDIENQLNTIEKYLINLRRSVYPEMFYTPELISRFKLLNVQTTNTKIILNEFDKLALVKEFDKIFQYFNNCNNIMKYIVDNKSIIID
;
A
#
# COMPACT_ATOMS: atom_id res chain seq x y z
N MET A 1 30.20 9.36 55.10
CA MET A 1 29.31 8.72 54.08
C MET A 1 28.14 9.64 53.91
N ASN A 2 28.11 10.31 52.75
CA ASN A 2 27.36 11.55 52.51
C ASN A 2 25.85 11.40 52.62
N HIS A 3 25.20 12.32 53.33
CA HIS A 3 23.76 12.40 53.48
C HIS A 3 23.03 12.35 52.11
N PHE A 4 23.67 12.83 51.05
CA PHE A 4 23.17 12.82 49.69
C PHE A 4 22.93 11.39 49.15
N LEU A 5 23.81 10.44 49.46
CA LEU A 5 23.68 9.06 49.02
C LEU A 5 22.53 8.32 49.73
N LYS A 6 22.20 8.70 50.97
CA LYS A 6 21.06 8.14 51.72
C LYS A 6 19.71 8.57 51.11
N TYR A 7 19.60 9.82 50.71
CA TYR A 7 18.35 10.33 50.08
C TYR A 7 18.14 9.80 48.67
N PHE A 8 19.22 9.59 47.91
CA PHE A 8 19.18 8.98 46.59
C PHE A 8 18.75 7.50 46.67
N LEU A 9 19.25 6.73 47.61
CA LEU A 9 18.81 5.35 47.86
C LEU A 9 17.35 5.27 48.34
N LEU A 10 16.90 6.23 49.14
CA LEU A 10 15.54 6.26 49.65
C LEU A 10 14.56 6.59 48.52
N SER A 11 14.89 7.50 47.58
CA SER A 11 14.06 7.83 46.43
C SER A 11 13.95 6.67 45.42
N LEU A 12 15.03 5.86 45.29
CA LEU A 12 15.02 4.70 44.39
C LEU A 12 14.13 3.56 44.93
N VAL A 13 14.02 3.42 46.24
CA VAL A 13 13.15 2.41 46.84
C VAL A 13 11.67 2.75 46.73
N ILE A 14 11.30 4.04 46.72
CA ILE A 14 9.91 4.48 46.60
C ILE A 14 9.40 4.27 45.19
N THR A 15 10.25 4.37 44.14
CA THR A 15 9.85 4.14 42.75
C THR A 15 9.64 2.67 42.40
N ILE A 16 10.22 1.73 43.17
CA ILE A 16 10.07 0.28 42.90
C ILE A 16 8.82 -0.31 43.57
N THR A 17 8.29 0.34 44.61
CA THR A 17 7.12 -0.16 45.32
C THR A 17 5.79 0.32 44.77
N SER A 18 5.80 1.27 43.83
CA SER A 18 4.57 1.81 43.20
C SER A 18 4.04 0.98 42.00
N CYS A 19 4.72 -0.07 41.59
CA CYS A 19 4.31 -0.92 40.45
C CYS A 19 3.80 -2.31 40.82
N LYS A 20 3.25 -2.50 42.04
CA LYS A 20 2.74 -3.82 42.45
C LYS A 20 1.40 -3.74 43.16
N GLN A 21 0.39 -3.15 42.50
CA GLN A 21 -1.01 -3.36 42.85
C GLN A 21 -1.87 -2.98 41.65
N ASN A 22 -2.22 -4.00 40.85
CA ASN A 22 -3.48 -4.15 40.10
C ASN A 22 -3.29 -5.23 39.02
N HIS A 23 -3.12 -6.50 39.48
CA HIS A 23 -3.21 -7.62 38.56
C HIS A 23 -3.77 -8.85 39.30
N GLU A 24 -4.96 -8.71 39.91
CA GLU A 24 -5.68 -9.89 40.39
C GLU A 24 -7.15 -9.55 40.59
N LYS A 25 -7.86 -9.30 39.48
CA LYS A 25 -9.32 -9.44 39.31
C LYS A 25 -9.61 -9.05 37.85
N ASP A 26 -9.68 -10.01 37.01
CA ASP A 26 -10.47 -10.07 35.79
C ASP A 26 -10.00 -11.26 34.93
N LEU A 27 -10.04 -12.43 35.55
CA LEU A 27 -9.91 -13.70 34.86
C LEU A 27 -11.24 -14.45 34.97
N LEU A 28 -12.30 -13.88 34.42
CA LEU A 28 -13.58 -14.58 34.14
C LEU A 28 -14.56 -13.58 33.51
N ASP A 29 -14.33 -13.23 32.25
CA ASP A 29 -15.39 -12.77 31.33
C ASP A 29 -14.69 -12.24 30.05
N SER A 30 -14.28 -13.12 29.18
CA SER A 30 -14.06 -12.74 27.81
C SER A 30 -13.94 -13.99 26.92
N GLU A 31 -15.00 -14.76 26.87
CA GLU A 31 -15.31 -15.55 25.67
C GLU A 31 -16.47 -14.87 24.97
N ASN A 32 -16.18 -13.72 24.41
CA ASN A 32 -16.91 -13.11 23.31
C ASN A 32 -15.95 -12.14 22.60
N ASP A 33 -14.85 -12.69 22.07
CA ASP A 33 -14.17 -12.04 20.97
C ASP A 33 -15.11 -12.11 19.76
N SER A 34 -16.10 -11.22 19.77
CA SER A 34 -16.71 -10.77 18.52
C SER A 34 -15.55 -10.21 17.71
N LEU A 35 -15.09 -10.96 16.71
CA LEU A 35 -14.23 -10.46 15.65
C LEU A 35 -14.84 -9.13 15.19
N GLU A 36 -14.29 -8.02 15.69
CA GLU A 36 -14.59 -6.71 15.13
C GLU A 36 -14.20 -6.83 13.66
N ILE A 37 -15.20 -6.94 12.79
CA ILE A 37 -14.99 -6.83 11.35
C ILE A 37 -14.52 -5.40 11.15
N ILE A 38 -13.22 -5.23 11.07
CA ILE A 38 -12.61 -3.94 10.72
C ILE A 38 -12.97 -3.70 9.26
N ASP A 39 -14.03 -2.93 9.05
CA ASP A 39 -14.43 -2.47 7.71
C ASP A 39 -13.40 -1.41 7.28
N ILE A 40 -12.35 -1.88 6.60
CA ILE A 40 -11.29 -1.01 6.09
C ILE A 40 -11.69 -0.57 4.69
N GLU A 41 -12.11 0.69 4.57
CA GLU A 41 -12.34 1.32 3.28
C GLU A 41 -10.98 1.58 2.59
N TYR A 42 -10.80 1.05 1.39
CA TYR A 42 -9.62 1.30 0.56
C TYR A 42 -10.00 1.67 -0.88
N THR A 43 -9.09 2.37 -1.54
CA THR A 43 -9.26 2.84 -2.92
C THR A 43 -9.36 1.66 -3.89
N ILE A 44 -10.43 1.61 -4.69
CA ILE A 44 -10.56 0.60 -5.74
C ILE A 44 -9.70 1.02 -6.94
N PRO A 45 -8.85 0.13 -7.50
CA PRO A 45 -8.10 0.42 -8.71
C PRO A 45 -9.03 0.71 -9.90
N ILE A 46 -8.79 1.85 -10.57
CA ILE A 46 -9.50 2.22 -11.79
C ILE A 46 -8.88 1.46 -12.97
N ILE A 47 -9.67 0.60 -13.60
CA ILE A 47 -9.26 -0.13 -14.78
C ILE A 47 -9.73 0.60 -16.04
N LEU A 48 -8.83 0.71 -17.01
CA LEU A 48 -9.19 1.27 -18.31
C LEU A 48 -10.03 0.26 -19.09
N SER A 49 -11.14 0.73 -19.70
CA SER A 49 -11.98 -0.15 -20.51
C SER A 49 -11.21 -0.68 -21.73
N GLU A 50 -11.56 -1.88 -22.19
CA GLU A 50 -10.93 -2.47 -23.39
C GLU A 50 -11.13 -1.60 -24.63
N GLU A 51 -12.29 -0.94 -24.75
CA GLU A 51 -12.53 0.01 -25.82
C GLU A 51 -11.53 1.18 -25.78
N PHE A 52 -11.31 1.77 -24.59
CA PHE A 52 -10.35 2.85 -24.41
C PHE A 52 -8.92 2.39 -24.75
N LYS A 53 -8.53 1.20 -24.26
CA LYS A 53 -7.21 0.62 -24.53
C LYS A 53 -6.97 0.36 -26.00
N ASN A 54 -7.95 -0.22 -26.70
CA ASN A 54 -7.86 -0.54 -28.13
C ASN A 54 -7.77 0.74 -28.98
N LYS A 55 -8.66 1.70 -28.72
CA LYS A 55 -8.68 2.98 -29.43
C LYS A 55 -7.35 3.75 -29.30
N ASN A 56 -6.71 3.67 -28.15
CA ASN A 56 -5.52 4.44 -27.82
C ASN A 56 -4.22 3.62 -27.88
N LYS A 57 -4.24 2.43 -28.48
CA LYS A 57 -3.07 1.53 -28.64
C LYS A 57 -2.44 1.05 -27.33
N ILE A 58 -3.18 1.12 -26.22
CA ILE A 58 -2.72 0.65 -24.91
C ILE A 58 -2.73 -0.88 -24.85
N SER A 59 -3.65 -1.54 -25.56
CA SER A 59 -3.75 -3.00 -25.62
C SER A 59 -2.42 -3.67 -26.07
N GLY A 60 -1.65 -3.01 -26.93
CA GLY A 60 -0.31 -3.45 -27.33
C GLY A 60 0.81 -3.14 -26.34
N TRP A 61 0.51 -2.40 -25.29
CA TRP A 61 1.50 -2.02 -24.26
C TRP A 61 1.59 -3.07 -23.16
N SER A 62 2.22 -4.20 -23.48
CA SER A 62 2.23 -5.41 -22.65
C SER A 62 2.68 -5.15 -21.20
N ASN A 63 3.72 -4.34 -21.00
CA ASN A 63 4.22 -4.05 -19.66
C ASN A 63 3.21 -3.28 -18.81
N TYR A 64 2.43 -2.35 -19.40
CA TYR A 64 1.35 -1.68 -18.70
C TYR A 64 0.24 -2.65 -18.32
N ASN A 65 -0.19 -3.50 -19.25
CA ASN A 65 -1.25 -4.49 -19.00
C ASN A 65 -0.84 -5.50 -17.91
N LEU A 66 0.45 -5.85 -17.82
CA LEU A 66 0.97 -6.68 -16.74
C LEU A 66 0.98 -5.95 -15.39
N VAL A 67 1.30 -4.65 -15.34
CA VAL A 67 1.16 -3.85 -14.12
C VAL A 67 -0.31 -3.82 -13.70
N GLU A 68 -1.23 -3.46 -14.59
CA GLU A 68 -2.67 -3.37 -14.32
C GLU A 68 -3.22 -4.68 -13.75
N SER A 69 -2.93 -5.82 -14.41
CA SER A 69 -3.42 -7.13 -13.96
C SER A 69 -2.89 -7.52 -12.58
N ASN A 70 -1.63 -7.22 -12.27
CA ASN A 70 -1.06 -7.54 -10.96
C ASN A 70 -1.55 -6.59 -9.85
N ILE A 71 -1.85 -5.34 -10.16
CA ILE A 71 -2.54 -4.42 -9.24
C ILE A 71 -3.94 -4.93 -8.90
N LEU A 72 -4.67 -5.48 -9.89
CA LEU A 72 -5.97 -6.12 -9.65
C LEU A 72 -5.87 -7.36 -8.78
N VAL A 73 -4.87 -8.21 -9.01
CA VAL A 73 -4.63 -9.39 -8.17
C VAL A 73 -4.36 -8.95 -6.73
N LEU A 74 -3.51 -7.94 -6.52
CA LEU A 74 -3.24 -7.38 -5.20
C LEU A 74 -4.53 -6.86 -4.53
N ALA A 75 -5.35 -6.09 -5.24
CA ALA A 75 -6.60 -5.56 -4.72
C ALA A 75 -7.59 -6.66 -4.29
N ASN A 76 -7.68 -7.74 -5.06
CA ASN A 76 -8.56 -8.87 -4.74
C ASN A 76 -8.03 -9.71 -3.57
N SER A 77 -6.73 -9.72 -3.30
CA SER A 77 -6.15 -10.50 -2.20
C SER A 77 -6.14 -9.76 -0.86
N ILE A 78 -6.41 -8.45 -0.82
CA ILE A 78 -6.37 -7.68 0.43
C ILE A 78 -7.34 -8.20 1.49
N ASN A 79 -8.59 -8.48 1.11
CA ASN A 79 -9.59 -8.97 2.06
C ASN A 79 -9.19 -10.33 2.68
N SER A 80 -8.60 -11.19 1.86
CA SER A 80 -8.08 -12.46 2.33
C SER A 80 -6.84 -12.25 3.22
N PHE A 81 -5.95 -11.32 2.85
CA PHE A 81 -4.76 -10.97 3.63
C PHE A 81 -5.10 -10.43 5.03
N ILE A 82 -6.16 -9.62 5.17
CA ILE A 82 -6.61 -9.09 6.46
C ILE A 82 -7.10 -10.22 7.37
N ASN A 83 -7.82 -11.20 6.81
CA ASN A 83 -8.49 -12.26 7.55
C ASN A 83 -7.66 -13.55 7.70
N ASP A 84 -6.63 -13.74 6.86
CA ASP A 84 -5.83 -14.94 6.82
C ASP A 84 -4.35 -14.58 6.61
N ASP A 85 -3.42 -15.30 7.24
CA ASP A 85 -1.98 -15.00 7.18
C ASP A 85 -1.26 -15.64 5.98
N ASP A 86 -1.96 -16.48 5.19
CA ASP A 86 -1.35 -17.29 4.14
C ASP A 86 -1.46 -16.64 2.74
N HIS A 87 -1.00 -15.39 2.61
CA HIS A 87 -0.95 -14.73 1.31
C HIS A 87 0.46 -14.33 0.90
N ASP A 88 0.79 -14.67 -0.33
CA ASP A 88 2.07 -14.38 -0.99
C ASP A 88 2.16 -12.90 -1.46
N ILE A 89 1.85 -11.98 -0.55
CA ILE A 89 1.85 -10.52 -0.80
C ILE A 89 3.24 -10.04 -1.22
N GLU A 90 4.29 -10.60 -0.63
CA GLU A 90 5.66 -10.22 -0.98
C GLU A 90 5.97 -10.52 -2.44
N ASN A 91 5.64 -11.70 -2.95
CA ASN A 91 5.84 -12.06 -4.35
C ASN A 91 4.94 -11.24 -5.29
N GLN A 92 3.73 -10.88 -4.86
CA GLN A 92 2.87 -9.98 -5.63
C GLN A 92 3.50 -8.59 -5.77
N LEU A 93 3.99 -8.00 -4.68
CA LEU A 93 4.68 -6.71 -4.70
C LEU A 93 5.99 -6.77 -5.52
N ASN A 94 6.77 -7.85 -5.39
CA ASN A 94 7.96 -8.09 -6.21
C ASN A 94 7.63 -8.14 -7.70
N THR A 95 6.51 -8.78 -8.04
CA THR A 95 6.04 -8.90 -9.43
C THR A 95 5.59 -7.56 -9.99
N ILE A 96 4.84 -6.77 -9.22
CA ILE A 96 4.43 -5.41 -9.61
C ILE A 96 5.67 -4.53 -9.83
N GLU A 97 6.61 -4.52 -8.89
CA GLU A 97 7.86 -3.76 -9.00
C GLU A 97 8.65 -4.12 -10.26
N LYS A 98 8.82 -5.41 -10.53
CA LYS A 98 9.48 -5.91 -11.75
C LYS A 98 8.82 -5.38 -13.02
N TYR A 99 7.49 -5.41 -13.11
CA TYR A 99 6.78 -4.92 -14.28
C TYR A 99 6.82 -3.40 -14.39
N LEU A 100 6.80 -2.66 -13.27
CA LEU A 100 6.99 -1.21 -13.28
C LEU A 100 8.40 -0.80 -13.75
N ILE A 101 9.44 -1.54 -13.36
CA ILE A 101 10.80 -1.33 -13.87
C ILE A 101 10.85 -1.60 -15.38
N ASN A 102 10.24 -2.68 -15.86
CA ASN A 102 10.18 -3.02 -17.27
C ASN A 102 9.36 -1.99 -18.07
N LEU A 103 8.24 -1.52 -17.52
CA LEU A 103 7.40 -0.49 -18.11
C LEU A 103 8.21 0.79 -18.36
N ARG A 104 9.00 1.24 -17.38
CA ARG A 104 9.85 2.43 -17.52
C ARG A 104 10.94 2.31 -18.60
N ARG A 105 11.34 1.10 -18.95
CA ARG A 105 12.35 0.80 -19.98
C ARG A 105 11.71 0.44 -21.32
N SER A 106 10.39 0.27 -21.37
CA SER A 106 9.69 -0.12 -22.58
C SER A 106 9.45 1.08 -23.50
N VAL A 107 9.09 0.77 -24.73
CA VAL A 107 8.58 1.79 -25.66
C VAL A 107 7.17 2.15 -25.26
N TYR A 108 6.95 3.42 -24.97
CA TYR A 108 5.62 3.96 -24.69
C TYR A 108 4.87 4.20 -26.02
N PRO A 109 3.54 4.03 -26.04
CA PRO A 109 2.76 4.59 -27.13
C PRO A 109 3.03 6.10 -27.22
N GLU A 110 3.22 6.63 -28.41
CA GLU A 110 3.71 7.99 -28.65
C GLU A 110 2.99 9.07 -27.83
N MET A 111 1.65 8.97 -27.80
CA MET A 111 0.83 9.93 -27.06
C MET A 111 1.04 9.89 -25.53
N PHE A 112 1.50 8.77 -24.97
CA PHE A 112 1.73 8.58 -23.55
C PHE A 112 3.19 8.78 -23.13
N TYR A 113 4.08 9.07 -24.07
CA TYR A 113 5.47 9.40 -23.76
C TYR A 113 5.57 10.84 -23.27
N THR A 114 5.05 11.10 -22.07
CA THR A 114 5.07 12.43 -21.45
C THR A 114 5.84 12.40 -20.13
N PRO A 115 6.59 13.46 -19.79
CA PRO A 115 7.32 13.54 -18.52
C PRO A 115 6.42 13.36 -17.31
N GLU A 116 5.18 13.83 -17.39
CA GLU A 116 4.20 13.71 -16.33
C GLU A 116 3.84 12.25 -16.07
N LEU A 117 3.41 11.50 -17.08
CA LEU A 117 3.03 10.10 -16.93
C LEU A 117 4.22 9.24 -16.49
N ILE A 118 5.41 9.47 -17.06
CA ILE A 118 6.64 8.79 -16.66
C ILE A 118 6.93 9.03 -15.17
N SER A 119 6.76 10.27 -14.69
CA SER A 119 6.95 10.60 -13.28
C SER A 119 5.94 9.89 -12.37
N ARG A 120 4.69 9.72 -12.80
CA ARG A 120 3.67 8.99 -12.03
C ARG A 120 3.99 7.50 -11.91
N PHE A 121 4.41 6.85 -12.98
CA PHE A 121 4.87 5.46 -12.90
C PHE A 121 6.11 5.30 -12.00
N LYS A 122 7.00 6.31 -11.97
CA LYS A 122 8.13 6.31 -11.04
C LYS A 122 7.66 6.40 -9.59
N LEU A 123 6.67 7.24 -9.27
CA LEU A 123 6.11 7.36 -7.92
C LEU A 123 5.40 6.08 -7.51
N LEU A 124 4.63 5.47 -8.40
CA LEU A 124 4.00 4.16 -8.16
C LEU A 124 5.07 3.09 -7.82
N ASN A 125 6.17 3.06 -8.57
CA ASN A 125 7.26 2.13 -8.27
C ASN A 125 7.91 2.38 -6.90
N VAL A 126 8.15 3.65 -6.55
CA VAL A 126 8.68 4.02 -5.22
C VAL A 126 7.73 3.60 -4.11
N GLN A 127 6.42 3.82 -4.29
CA GLN A 127 5.42 3.39 -3.32
C GLN A 127 5.39 1.87 -3.15
N THR A 128 5.44 1.11 -4.26
CA THR A 128 5.50 -0.36 -4.20
C THR A 128 6.73 -0.84 -3.42
N THR A 129 7.90 -0.22 -3.64
CA THR A 129 9.13 -0.53 -2.90
C THR A 129 9.00 -0.20 -1.41
N ASN A 130 8.42 0.96 -1.06
CA ASN A 130 8.19 1.35 0.32
C ASN A 130 7.25 0.39 1.05
N THR A 131 6.17 -0.05 0.38
CA THR A 131 5.23 -1.03 0.93
C THR A 131 5.92 -2.35 1.26
N LYS A 132 6.88 -2.80 0.43
CA LYS A 132 7.67 -4.01 0.72
C LYS A 132 8.52 -3.88 2.00
N ILE A 133 9.04 -2.69 2.29
CA ILE A 133 9.82 -2.45 3.51
C ILE A 133 8.91 -2.61 4.74
N ILE A 134 7.71 -2.04 4.68
CA ILE A 134 6.74 -2.09 5.78
C ILE A 134 6.18 -3.50 5.98
N LEU A 135 6.09 -4.32 4.92
CA LEU A 135 5.64 -5.71 5.01
C LEU A 135 6.43 -6.50 6.06
N ASN A 136 7.72 -6.21 6.23
CA ASN A 136 8.58 -6.87 7.21
C ASN A 136 8.35 -6.39 8.66
N GLU A 137 7.60 -5.32 8.88
CA GLU A 137 7.30 -4.74 10.19
C GLU A 137 6.00 -5.27 10.82
N PHE A 138 5.25 -6.14 10.13
CA PHE A 138 4.06 -6.89 10.58
C PHE A 138 2.87 -6.07 11.12
N ASP A 139 2.75 -4.78 10.83
CA ASP A 139 1.52 -4.04 11.10
C ASP A 139 0.55 -4.18 9.93
N LYS A 140 -0.44 -5.08 10.04
CA LYS A 140 -1.46 -5.32 9.01
C LYS A 140 -2.23 -4.04 8.65
N LEU A 141 -2.59 -3.21 9.63
CA LEU A 141 -3.33 -1.97 9.39
C LEU A 141 -2.49 -0.93 8.64
N ALA A 142 -1.23 -0.78 9.04
CA ALA A 142 -0.29 0.07 8.33
C ALA A 142 -0.09 -0.41 6.89
N LEU A 143 0.00 -1.73 6.69
CA LEU A 143 0.18 -2.32 5.37
C LEU A 143 -1.01 -2.08 4.44
N VAL A 144 -2.25 -2.18 4.94
CA VAL A 144 -3.45 -1.85 4.15
C VAL A 144 -3.45 -0.39 3.70
N LYS A 145 -3.02 0.54 4.55
CA LYS A 145 -2.84 1.95 4.17
C LYS A 145 -1.80 2.14 3.07
N GLU A 146 -0.75 1.34 3.07
CA GLU A 146 0.26 1.40 2.02
C GLU A 146 -0.24 0.79 0.70
N PHE A 147 -1.07 -0.27 0.74
CA PHE A 147 -1.77 -0.77 -0.44
C PHE A 147 -2.72 0.28 -1.02
N ASP A 148 -3.47 0.97 -0.17
CA ASP A 148 -4.34 2.07 -0.60
C ASP A 148 -3.56 3.15 -1.37
N LYS A 149 -2.37 3.52 -0.91
CA LYS A 149 -1.49 4.46 -1.64
C LYS A 149 -1.05 3.89 -3.01
N ILE A 150 -0.73 2.59 -3.11
CA ILE A 150 -0.42 1.97 -4.41
C ILE A 150 -1.59 2.16 -5.37
N PHE A 151 -2.83 1.89 -4.93
CA PHE A 151 -4.01 2.05 -5.77
C PHE A 151 -4.28 3.50 -6.14
N GLN A 152 -4.09 4.44 -5.22
CA GLN A 152 -4.20 5.87 -5.52
C GLN A 152 -3.17 6.31 -6.57
N TYR A 153 -1.91 5.89 -6.47
CA TYR A 153 -0.89 6.21 -7.48
C TYR A 153 -1.18 5.56 -8.82
N PHE A 154 -1.68 4.32 -8.84
CA PHE A 154 -2.11 3.66 -10.07
C PHE A 154 -3.30 4.40 -10.72
N ASN A 155 -4.31 4.77 -9.94
CA ASN A 155 -5.46 5.54 -10.41
C ASN A 155 -5.02 6.89 -11.00
N ASN A 156 -4.03 7.55 -10.39
CA ASN A 156 -3.46 8.79 -10.91
C ASN A 156 -2.81 8.57 -12.29
N CYS A 157 -2.10 7.45 -12.53
CA CYS A 157 -1.57 7.13 -13.84
C CYS A 157 -2.69 7.01 -14.88
N ASN A 158 -3.76 6.28 -14.56
CA ASN A 158 -4.89 6.05 -15.46
C ASN A 158 -5.70 7.32 -15.74
N ASN A 159 -5.88 8.17 -14.73
CA ASN A 159 -6.54 9.46 -14.91
C ASN A 159 -5.73 10.40 -15.82
N ILE A 160 -4.39 10.42 -15.71
CA ILE A 160 -3.54 11.18 -16.62
C ILE A 160 -3.64 10.63 -18.04
N MET A 161 -3.65 9.30 -18.23
CA MET A 161 -3.84 8.74 -19.57
C MET A 161 -5.17 9.15 -20.19
N LYS A 162 -6.26 9.13 -19.42
CA LYS A 162 -7.56 9.64 -19.88
C LYS A 162 -7.48 11.12 -20.24
N TYR A 163 -6.90 11.93 -19.35
CA TYR A 163 -6.72 13.37 -19.60
C TYR A 163 -5.93 13.67 -20.88
N ILE A 164 -4.84 12.92 -21.14
CA ILE A 164 -4.03 13.08 -22.36
C ILE A 164 -4.88 12.79 -23.62
N VAL A 165 -5.72 11.75 -23.59
CA VAL A 165 -6.59 11.38 -24.71
C VAL A 165 -7.64 12.46 -24.96
N ASP A 166 -8.32 12.89 -23.88
CA ASP A 166 -9.41 13.87 -23.97
C ASP A 166 -8.89 15.22 -24.50
N ASN A 167 -7.69 15.64 -24.09
CA ASN A 167 -7.14 16.92 -24.56
C ASN A 167 -6.49 16.85 -25.95
N LYS A 168 -6.05 15.67 -26.42
CA LYS A 168 -5.59 15.53 -27.82
C LYS A 168 -6.75 15.52 -28.81
N SER A 169 -7.93 15.05 -28.43
CA SER A 169 -9.11 15.08 -29.30
C SER A 169 -9.62 16.51 -29.57
N ILE A 170 -9.29 17.47 -28.69
CA ILE A 170 -9.68 18.88 -28.84
C ILE A 170 -8.80 19.65 -29.85
N ILE A 171 -7.60 19.13 -30.18
CA ILE A 171 -6.61 19.81 -31.02
C ILE A 171 -6.74 19.40 -32.52
N ILE A 172 -7.55 18.39 -32.82
CA ILE A 172 -7.65 17.78 -34.17
C ILE A 172 -8.92 18.24 -34.94
N ASP A 173 -9.80 18.96 -34.29
CA ASP A 173 -10.98 19.61 -34.90
C ASP A 173 -10.72 21.10 -35.20
#